data_a79d71a5a2ce035fc763ebf337941e53
#
_entry.id   a79d71a5a2ce035fc763ebf337941e53
#
_cell.length_a   1.000
_cell.length_b   1.000
_cell.length_c   1.000
_cell.angle_alpha   90.00
_cell.angle_beta   90.00
_cell.angle_gamma   90.00
#
_symmetry.space_group_name_H-M   'P 1'
#
loop_
_entity.id
_entity.type
_entity.pdbx_description
1 polymer ?
#
loop_
_entity_poly.entity_id
_entity_poly.type
_entity_poly.pdbx_seq_one_letter_code
_entity_poly.pdbx_strand_id
1 'polypeptide(L)'
;MKQKYIRFFRHGFQNLPLPFYPRGAGINNFEYGDQEESKSCPFCEISWVSSGVCEFHSGGKSETAFKGMCYLWEPGEPHGKKAVAHNSTVIYYATFDGPGAVDILHSFGYKKGLQHSQECPVSVFNRIMRGLTSQSVVEYRRLITLYMDIITRMAEYKNESSDAMQNQLADECLYAIQSGCGDCDFNIEQLAERMKVHRSTIRRAVLCTTGKTPIEYLEECRMERALDLLKNTSLPINTVACWSGFRRTNYFCRWIRMKTGHSPAELRAQETLIH
;
A
#
# COMPACT_ATOMS: atom_id res chain seq x y z
N MET A 1 3.30 -15.22 12.88
CA MET A 1 2.84 -14.87 11.52
C MET A 1 1.58 -14.00 11.60
N LYS A 2 1.54 -12.83 10.95
CA LYS A 2 0.29 -12.07 10.85
C LYS A 2 -0.67 -12.82 9.93
N GLN A 3 -1.94 -12.89 10.31
CA GLN A 3 -2.96 -13.52 9.47
C GLN A 3 -3.12 -12.71 8.18
N LYS A 4 -2.98 -13.35 7.01
CA LYS A 4 -3.02 -12.71 5.68
C LYS A 4 -4.35 -11.99 5.43
N TYR A 5 -5.46 -12.59 5.85
CA TYR A 5 -6.81 -12.05 5.70
C TYR A 5 -7.54 -12.06 7.03
N ILE A 6 -8.07 -10.91 7.43
CA ILE A 6 -9.00 -10.79 8.57
C ILE A 6 -10.31 -10.28 7.98
N ARG A 7 -11.38 -11.06 8.09
CA ARG A 7 -12.66 -10.77 7.43
C ARG A 7 -13.81 -10.86 8.43
N PHE A 8 -14.67 -9.86 8.39
CA PHE A 8 -15.90 -9.81 9.17
C PHE A 8 -17.07 -9.57 8.23
N PHE A 9 -18.09 -10.40 8.33
CA PHE A 9 -19.33 -10.29 7.55
C PHE A 9 -20.52 -10.36 8.47
N ARG A 10 -21.58 -9.66 8.11
CA ARG A 10 -22.85 -9.78 8.79
C ARG A 10 -23.87 -10.51 7.90
N HIS A 11 -24.48 -11.51 8.46
CA HIS A 11 -25.57 -12.25 7.82
C HIS A 11 -26.92 -11.82 8.43
N GLY A 12 -27.98 -11.73 7.62
CA GLY A 12 -29.37 -11.69 8.09
C GLY A 12 -30.09 -10.34 8.09
N PHE A 13 -29.52 -9.25 7.58
CA PHE A 13 -30.19 -7.93 7.50
C PHE A 13 -30.59 -7.50 6.08
N GLN A 14 -30.59 -8.42 5.12
CA GLN A 14 -30.96 -8.17 3.72
C GLN A 14 -32.42 -7.75 3.51
N ASN A 15 -33.26 -7.86 4.54
CA ASN A 15 -34.69 -7.57 4.46
C ASN A 15 -35.09 -6.20 5.04
N LEU A 16 -34.13 -5.36 5.45
CA LEU A 16 -34.43 -4.00 5.83
C LEU A 16 -34.59 -3.15 4.56
N PRO A 17 -35.66 -2.38 4.41
CA PRO A 17 -35.89 -1.51 3.25
C PRO A 17 -34.99 -0.26 3.35
N LEU A 18 -33.70 -0.46 3.40
CA LEU A 18 -32.70 0.62 3.47
C LEU A 18 -32.08 0.81 2.09
N PRO A 19 -31.89 2.07 1.64
CA PRO A 19 -31.19 2.36 0.39
C PRO A 19 -29.70 1.99 0.44
N PHE A 20 -29.16 1.85 1.66
CA PHE A 20 -27.76 1.54 1.93
C PHE A 20 -27.62 0.69 3.18
N TYR A 21 -26.83 -0.37 3.12
CA TYR A 21 -26.57 -1.21 4.29
C TYR A 21 -25.14 -1.77 4.31
N PRO A 22 -24.48 -1.73 5.48
CA PRO A 22 -23.19 -2.37 5.74
C PRO A 22 -23.24 -3.88 5.48
N ARG A 23 -22.23 -4.42 4.80
CA ARG A 23 -22.12 -5.84 4.48
C ARG A 23 -20.94 -6.51 5.18
N GLY A 24 -19.76 -5.93 5.09
CA GLY A 24 -18.56 -6.52 5.65
C GLY A 24 -17.40 -5.55 5.68
N ALA A 25 -16.38 -5.88 6.46
CA ALA A 25 -15.11 -5.16 6.51
C ALA A 25 -13.98 -6.11 6.88
N GLY A 26 -12.75 -5.70 6.62
CA GLY A 26 -11.60 -6.50 6.99
C GLY A 26 -10.26 -5.83 6.72
N ILE A 27 -9.22 -6.65 6.88
CA ILE A 27 -7.83 -6.25 6.68
C ILE A 27 -7.16 -7.31 5.80
N ASN A 28 -6.45 -6.87 4.78
CA ASN A 28 -5.53 -7.70 4.02
C ASN A 28 -4.11 -7.30 4.43
N ASN A 29 -3.35 -8.27 4.95
CA ASN A 29 -1.93 -8.13 5.26
C ASN A 29 -1.16 -8.90 4.19
N PHE A 30 -0.61 -8.19 3.23
CA PHE A 30 0.09 -8.75 2.09
C PHE A 30 1.59 -8.57 2.24
N GLU A 31 2.33 -9.63 1.94
CA GLU A 31 3.76 -9.57 1.66
C GLU A 31 3.99 -9.27 0.16
N TYR A 32 5.23 -8.96 -0.21
CA TYR A 32 5.57 -8.69 -1.61
C TYR A 32 5.12 -9.82 -2.55
N GLY A 33 4.41 -9.46 -3.61
CA GLY A 33 3.88 -10.40 -4.59
C GLY A 33 2.59 -11.13 -4.19
N ASP A 34 2.13 -10.96 -2.95
CA ASP A 34 0.82 -11.47 -2.55
C ASP A 34 -0.28 -10.80 -3.37
N GLN A 35 -1.26 -11.59 -3.78
CA GLN A 35 -2.38 -11.10 -4.56
C GLN A 35 -3.70 -11.72 -4.12
N GLU A 36 -4.77 -10.98 -4.32
CA GLU A 36 -6.14 -11.49 -4.30
C GLU A 36 -6.58 -11.72 -5.74
N GLU A 37 -7.04 -12.95 -6.04
CA GLU A 37 -7.54 -13.28 -7.38
C GLU A 37 -8.70 -12.37 -7.77
N SER A 38 -8.76 -12.06 -9.07
CA SER A 38 -9.83 -11.23 -9.60
C SER A 38 -11.17 -11.92 -9.40
N LYS A 39 -12.09 -11.21 -8.78
CA LYS A 39 -13.48 -11.64 -8.54
C LYS A 39 -14.44 -10.53 -8.90
N SER A 40 -15.65 -10.87 -9.25
CA SER A 40 -16.75 -9.91 -9.42
C SER A 40 -17.71 -10.06 -8.25
N CYS A 41 -18.08 -8.95 -7.62
CA CYS A 41 -18.96 -8.93 -6.46
C CYS A 41 -20.22 -8.10 -6.74
N PRO A 42 -21.41 -8.51 -6.24
CA PRO A 42 -22.66 -7.78 -6.47
C PRO A 42 -22.86 -6.64 -5.45
N PHE A 43 -21.79 -6.02 -4.97
CA PHE A 43 -21.81 -4.96 -3.95
C PHE A 43 -20.66 -3.99 -4.17
N CYS A 44 -20.73 -2.81 -3.55
CA CYS A 44 -19.64 -1.84 -3.54
C CYS A 44 -18.54 -2.27 -2.56
N GLU A 45 -17.29 -1.99 -2.93
CA GLU A 45 -16.15 -2.15 -2.03
C GLU A 45 -15.28 -0.89 -2.07
N ILE A 46 -14.88 -0.41 -0.89
CA ILE A 46 -13.82 0.57 -0.72
C ILE A 46 -12.63 -0.14 -0.10
N SER A 47 -11.45 -0.04 -0.72
CA SER A 47 -10.20 -0.57 -0.18
C SER A 47 -9.19 0.55 0.00
N TRP A 48 -8.72 0.73 1.23
CA TRP A 48 -7.86 1.83 1.64
C TRP A 48 -6.47 1.33 2.00
N VAL A 49 -5.42 1.87 1.35
CA VAL A 49 -4.03 1.51 1.64
C VAL A 49 -3.57 2.23 2.90
N SER A 50 -3.38 1.47 3.97
CA SER A 50 -2.89 1.98 5.26
C SER A 50 -1.37 2.03 5.32
N SER A 51 -0.69 1.09 4.67
CA SER A 51 0.77 1.05 4.51
C SER A 51 1.17 0.22 3.30
N GLY A 52 2.38 0.47 2.78
CA GLY A 52 2.90 -0.22 1.60
C GLY A 52 2.32 0.32 0.30
N VAL A 53 2.40 -0.49 -0.76
CA VAL A 53 1.94 -0.14 -2.11
C VAL A 53 1.14 -1.30 -2.69
N CYS A 54 -0.03 -0.99 -3.21
CA CYS A 54 -0.96 -1.95 -3.81
C CYS A 54 -1.24 -1.60 -5.26
N GLU A 55 -1.20 -2.57 -6.13
CA GLU A 55 -1.76 -2.52 -7.47
C GLU A 55 -3.21 -3.02 -7.42
N PHE A 56 -4.15 -2.14 -7.75
CA PHE A 56 -5.56 -2.48 -7.89
C PHE A 56 -5.89 -2.78 -9.35
N HIS A 57 -6.60 -3.87 -9.57
CA HIS A 57 -6.99 -4.32 -10.91
C HIS A 57 -8.50 -4.23 -11.07
N SER A 58 -8.95 -3.63 -12.18
CA SER A 58 -10.37 -3.56 -12.55
C SER A 58 -10.52 -3.49 -14.06
N GLY A 59 -11.35 -4.38 -14.65
CA GLY A 59 -11.68 -4.35 -16.07
C GLY A 59 -10.48 -4.37 -17.02
N GLY A 60 -9.40 -5.07 -16.67
CA GLY A 60 -8.16 -5.14 -17.46
C GLY A 60 -7.21 -3.95 -17.29
N LYS A 61 -7.53 -2.99 -16.41
CA LYS A 61 -6.67 -1.87 -16.01
C LYS A 61 -6.03 -2.14 -14.66
N SER A 62 -4.82 -1.64 -14.49
CA SER A 62 -4.09 -1.66 -13.21
C SER A 62 -3.75 -0.23 -12.80
N GLU A 63 -4.01 0.10 -11.54
CA GLU A 63 -3.68 1.39 -10.96
C GLU A 63 -2.92 1.18 -9.65
N THR A 64 -1.80 1.89 -9.49
CA THR A 64 -0.96 1.78 -8.29
C THR A 64 -1.44 2.76 -7.23
N ALA A 65 -1.70 2.24 -6.04
CA ALA A 65 -2.14 3.01 -4.88
C ALA A 65 -1.09 2.98 -3.77
N PHE A 66 -0.92 4.11 -3.13
CA PHE A 66 0.01 4.34 -2.03
C PHE A 66 -0.76 4.58 -0.72
N LYS A 67 -0.01 4.65 0.38
CA LYS A 67 -0.60 5.02 1.69
C LYS A 67 -1.44 6.30 1.55
N GLY A 68 -2.67 6.27 2.08
CA GLY A 68 -3.61 7.37 2.01
C GLY A 68 -4.50 7.38 0.76
N MET A 69 -4.28 6.48 -0.19
CA MET A 69 -5.17 6.29 -1.33
C MET A 69 -6.19 5.18 -1.06
N CYS A 70 -7.34 5.29 -1.69
CA CYS A 70 -8.34 4.23 -1.68
C CYS A 70 -8.87 3.95 -3.09
N TYR A 71 -9.36 2.74 -3.27
CA TYR A 71 -9.98 2.29 -4.51
C TYR A 71 -11.43 1.95 -4.29
N LEU A 72 -12.30 2.41 -5.18
CA LEU A 72 -13.73 2.16 -5.15
C LEU A 72 -14.13 1.26 -6.30
N TRP A 73 -14.74 0.12 -5.99
CA TRP A 73 -15.42 -0.74 -6.96
C TRP A 73 -16.93 -0.66 -6.81
N GLU A 74 -17.59 -0.60 -7.95
CA GLU A 74 -19.04 -0.69 -8.06
C GLU A 74 -19.48 -2.16 -8.28
N PRO A 75 -20.77 -2.48 -8.04
CA PRO A 75 -21.27 -3.84 -8.22
C PRO A 75 -21.01 -4.39 -9.64
N GLY A 76 -20.60 -5.66 -9.70
CA GLY A 76 -20.41 -6.38 -10.97
C GLY A 76 -19.03 -6.19 -11.60
N GLU A 77 -18.17 -5.31 -11.08
CA GLU A 77 -16.84 -5.11 -11.64
C GLU A 77 -15.86 -6.23 -11.23
N PRO A 78 -15.13 -6.81 -12.20
CA PRO A 78 -13.99 -7.66 -11.87
C PRO A 78 -12.91 -6.85 -11.17
N HIS A 79 -12.48 -7.29 -10.00
CA HIS A 79 -11.46 -6.59 -9.22
C HIS A 79 -10.50 -7.53 -8.50
N GLY A 80 -9.29 -7.06 -8.33
CA GLY A 80 -8.23 -7.78 -7.62
C GLY A 80 -7.23 -6.80 -7.02
N LYS A 81 -6.35 -7.32 -6.17
CA LYS A 81 -5.35 -6.55 -5.43
C LYS A 81 -4.04 -7.31 -5.43
N LYS A 82 -2.91 -6.60 -5.61
CA LYS A 82 -1.57 -7.18 -5.57
C LYS A 82 -0.62 -6.26 -4.81
N ALA A 83 0.10 -6.81 -3.83
CA ALA A 83 1.17 -6.07 -3.16
C ALA A 83 2.41 -6.00 -4.06
N VAL A 84 2.92 -4.79 -4.27
CA VAL A 84 4.05 -4.52 -5.18
C VAL A 84 5.22 -3.82 -4.49
N ALA A 85 5.10 -3.51 -3.19
CA ALA A 85 6.20 -3.02 -2.38
C ALA A 85 6.93 -4.16 -1.67
N HIS A 86 8.23 -4.05 -1.50
CA HIS A 86 9.02 -5.03 -0.75
C HIS A 86 8.68 -5.05 0.76
N ASN A 87 8.08 -3.98 1.28
CA ASN A 87 7.54 -3.94 2.63
C ASN A 87 6.11 -4.47 2.66
N SER A 88 5.66 -4.93 3.83
CA SER A 88 4.29 -5.42 4.00
C SER A 88 3.27 -4.34 3.63
N THR A 89 2.27 -4.72 2.84
CA THR A 89 1.16 -3.86 2.42
C THR A 89 -0.06 -4.19 3.24
N VAL A 90 -0.63 -3.18 3.91
CA VAL A 90 -1.83 -3.32 4.73
C VAL A 90 -2.96 -2.53 4.12
N ILE A 91 -4.06 -3.24 3.81
CA ILE A 91 -5.25 -2.68 3.19
C ILE A 91 -6.44 -2.93 4.10
N TYR A 92 -7.13 -1.86 4.48
CA TYR A 92 -8.44 -1.93 5.12
C TYR A 92 -9.52 -1.86 4.04
N TYR A 93 -10.53 -2.70 4.15
CA TYR A 93 -11.64 -2.65 3.20
C TYR A 93 -12.99 -2.67 3.91
N ALA A 94 -13.98 -2.07 3.26
CA ALA A 94 -15.38 -2.10 3.67
C ALA A 94 -16.26 -2.39 2.47
N THR A 95 -17.22 -3.29 2.64
CA THR A 95 -18.20 -3.65 1.62
C THR A 95 -19.60 -3.27 2.06
N PHE A 96 -20.38 -2.73 1.16
CA PHE A 96 -21.74 -2.28 1.42
C PHE A 96 -22.62 -2.49 0.17
N ASP A 97 -23.92 -2.50 0.38
CA ASP A 97 -24.88 -2.86 -0.65
C ASP A 97 -26.16 -2.03 -0.46
N GLY A 98 -27.11 -2.17 -1.36
CA GLY A 98 -28.42 -1.51 -1.33
C GLY A 98 -28.74 -0.79 -2.62
N PRO A 99 -30.01 -0.57 -2.93
CA PRO A 99 -30.46 0.04 -4.19
C PRO A 99 -29.96 1.47 -4.39
N GLY A 100 -29.61 2.19 -3.31
CA GLY A 100 -29.06 3.54 -3.36
C GLY A 100 -27.57 3.63 -3.05
N ALA A 101 -26.84 2.49 -2.92
CA ALA A 101 -25.45 2.49 -2.52
C ALA A 101 -24.54 3.25 -3.50
N VAL A 102 -24.72 3.04 -4.80
CA VAL A 102 -23.98 3.74 -5.87
C VAL A 102 -24.38 5.21 -5.95
N ASP A 103 -25.67 5.52 -5.83
CA ASP A 103 -26.18 6.90 -5.89
C ASP A 103 -25.63 7.74 -4.73
N ILE A 104 -25.50 7.16 -3.52
CA ILE A 104 -24.87 7.82 -2.39
C ILE A 104 -23.42 8.18 -2.73
N LEU A 105 -22.63 7.26 -3.26
CA LEU A 105 -21.25 7.53 -3.66
C LEU A 105 -21.17 8.63 -4.71
N HIS A 106 -21.99 8.56 -5.74
CA HIS A 106 -22.03 9.56 -6.80
C HIS A 106 -22.47 10.94 -6.28
N SER A 107 -23.40 11.01 -5.31
CA SER A 107 -23.82 12.27 -4.69
C SER A 107 -22.69 12.97 -3.91
N PHE A 108 -21.73 12.21 -3.38
CA PHE A 108 -20.49 12.74 -2.80
C PHE A 108 -19.43 13.08 -3.87
N GLY A 109 -19.74 12.85 -5.16
CA GLY A 109 -18.86 13.12 -6.29
C GLY A 109 -17.77 12.07 -6.49
N TYR A 110 -17.90 10.87 -5.91
CA TYR A 110 -17.01 9.75 -6.18
C TYR A 110 -17.35 9.07 -7.49
N LYS A 111 -16.32 8.55 -8.11
CA LYS A 111 -16.42 7.65 -9.26
C LYS A 111 -15.67 6.37 -8.91
N LYS A 112 -16.01 5.28 -9.58
CA LYS A 112 -15.22 4.05 -9.49
C LYS A 112 -13.75 4.29 -9.84
N GLY A 113 -12.85 3.49 -9.28
CA GLY A 113 -11.41 3.59 -9.49
C GLY A 113 -10.67 4.23 -8.32
N LEU A 114 -9.47 4.67 -8.61
CA LEU A 114 -8.55 5.24 -7.63
C LEU A 114 -9.03 6.62 -7.15
N GLN A 115 -9.02 6.80 -5.82
CA GLN A 115 -9.34 8.06 -5.16
C GLN A 115 -8.15 8.49 -4.31
N HIS A 116 -7.81 9.78 -4.36
CA HIS A 116 -6.94 10.40 -3.37
C HIS A 116 -7.73 10.69 -2.11
N SER A 117 -7.19 10.28 -0.97
CA SER A 117 -7.88 10.36 0.31
C SER A 117 -6.90 10.76 1.42
N GLN A 118 -7.40 10.98 2.61
CA GLN A 118 -6.57 11.18 3.80
C GLN A 118 -5.99 9.85 4.31
N GLU A 119 -5.24 9.89 5.41
CA GLU A 119 -4.80 8.66 6.08
C GLU A 119 -5.98 7.71 6.34
N CYS A 120 -5.70 6.42 6.17
CA CYS A 120 -6.68 5.38 6.42
C CYS A 120 -7.29 5.53 7.83
N PRO A 121 -8.62 5.68 7.98
CA PRO A 121 -9.25 5.86 9.28
C PRO A 121 -9.34 4.52 10.04
N VAL A 122 -8.18 3.99 10.43
CA VAL A 122 -8.02 2.67 11.09
C VAL A 122 -8.94 2.51 12.30
N SER A 123 -9.11 3.56 13.11
CA SER A 123 -9.98 3.53 14.28
C SER A 123 -11.45 3.30 13.91
N VAL A 124 -11.90 3.88 12.79
CA VAL A 124 -13.28 3.69 12.28
C VAL A 124 -13.44 2.26 11.76
N PHE A 125 -12.48 1.77 10.95
CA PHE A 125 -12.50 0.39 10.49
C PHE A 125 -12.54 -0.62 11.64
N ASN A 126 -11.73 -0.42 12.70
CA ASN A 126 -11.73 -1.28 13.87
C ASN A 126 -13.09 -1.27 14.61
N ARG A 127 -13.79 -0.14 14.66
CA ARG A 127 -15.15 -0.05 15.21
C ARG A 127 -16.16 -0.78 14.33
N ILE A 128 -16.06 -0.64 13.01
CA ILE A 128 -16.88 -1.37 12.04
C ILE A 128 -16.73 -2.88 12.23
N MET A 129 -15.49 -3.40 12.23
CA MET A 129 -15.24 -4.84 12.38
C MET A 129 -15.82 -5.40 13.67
N ARG A 130 -15.70 -4.67 14.79
CA ARG A 130 -16.35 -5.05 16.07
C ARG A 130 -17.86 -5.02 15.98
N GLY A 131 -18.43 -4.02 15.34
CA GLY A 131 -19.90 -3.90 15.18
C GLY A 131 -20.49 -4.99 14.29
N LEU A 132 -19.75 -5.47 13.29
CA LEU A 132 -20.19 -6.54 12.39
C LEU A 132 -20.36 -7.89 13.11
N THR A 133 -19.69 -8.12 14.23
CA THR A 133 -19.85 -9.34 15.03
C THR A 133 -21.07 -9.30 15.97
N SER A 134 -21.68 -8.13 16.16
CA SER A 134 -22.82 -7.96 17.07
C SER A 134 -24.14 -8.39 16.41
N GLN A 135 -25.02 -9.05 17.15
CA GLN A 135 -26.38 -9.40 16.73
C GLN A 135 -27.41 -8.28 16.99
N SER A 136 -27.01 -7.18 17.62
CA SER A 136 -27.90 -6.09 18.01
C SER A 136 -28.31 -5.24 16.81
N VAL A 137 -29.61 -4.93 16.72
CA VAL A 137 -30.17 -3.98 15.73
C VAL A 137 -29.66 -2.56 15.99
N VAL A 138 -29.43 -2.18 17.25
CA VAL A 138 -28.89 -0.87 17.60
C VAL A 138 -27.46 -0.72 17.10
N GLU A 139 -26.62 -1.74 17.28
CA GLU A 139 -25.26 -1.75 16.75
C GLU A 139 -25.25 -1.71 15.22
N TYR A 140 -26.21 -2.34 14.57
CA TYR A 140 -26.33 -2.27 13.12
C TYR A 140 -26.62 -0.85 12.61
N ARG A 141 -27.50 -0.10 13.29
CA ARG A 141 -27.75 1.31 12.96
C ARG A 141 -26.48 2.16 13.13
N ARG A 142 -25.68 1.88 14.16
CA ARG A 142 -24.38 2.53 14.36
C ARG A 142 -23.38 2.20 13.26
N LEU A 143 -23.41 1.00 12.69
CA LEU A 143 -22.58 0.65 11.55
C LEU A 143 -22.85 1.54 10.34
N ILE A 144 -24.11 1.85 10.04
CA ILE A 144 -24.46 2.76 8.93
C ILE A 144 -23.75 4.10 9.11
N THR A 145 -23.77 4.68 10.32
CA THR A 145 -23.07 5.94 10.63
C THR A 145 -21.57 5.82 10.41
N LEU A 146 -20.96 4.70 10.82
CA LEU A 146 -19.52 4.48 10.64
C LEU A 146 -19.13 4.30 9.16
N TYR A 147 -19.98 3.67 8.35
CA TYR A 147 -19.76 3.58 6.91
C TYR A 147 -19.90 4.95 6.23
N MET A 148 -20.87 5.74 6.65
CA MET A 148 -21.00 7.13 6.19
C MET A 148 -19.78 7.97 6.60
N ASP A 149 -19.23 7.77 7.80
CA ASP A 149 -17.97 8.41 8.24
C ASP A 149 -16.81 8.09 7.31
N ILE A 150 -16.63 6.82 6.88
CA ILE A 150 -15.63 6.45 5.87
C ILE A 150 -15.87 7.18 4.54
N ILE A 151 -17.12 7.16 4.05
CA ILE A 151 -17.48 7.82 2.78
C ILE A 151 -17.22 9.33 2.86
N THR A 152 -17.59 9.99 3.96
CA THR A 152 -17.37 11.41 4.15
C THR A 152 -15.88 11.76 4.14
N ARG A 153 -15.04 10.96 4.82
CA ARG A 153 -13.59 11.18 4.86
C ARG A 153 -12.91 11.08 3.50
N MET A 154 -13.46 10.30 2.58
CA MET A 154 -12.99 10.31 1.20
C MET A 154 -13.27 11.67 0.52
N ALA A 155 -14.36 12.38 0.89
CA ALA A 155 -14.75 13.67 0.30
C ALA A 155 -13.93 14.85 0.82
N GLU A 156 -13.53 14.84 2.06
CA GLU A 156 -12.83 15.95 2.72
C GLU A 156 -11.50 16.30 2.05
N TYR A 157 -10.95 15.37 1.29
CA TYR A 157 -9.66 15.57 0.61
C TYR A 157 -9.72 16.44 -0.67
N LYS A 158 -10.88 16.62 -1.28
CA LYS A 158 -10.99 17.40 -2.54
C LYS A 158 -10.66 18.89 -2.40
N ASN A 159 -10.59 19.43 -1.19
CA ASN A 159 -10.40 20.86 -0.93
C ASN A 159 -8.95 21.31 -0.64
N GLU A 160 -7.98 20.38 -0.51
CA GLU A 160 -6.57 20.69 -0.19
C GLU A 160 -5.62 20.26 -1.32
N SER A 161 -5.80 20.84 -2.49
CA SER A 161 -5.18 20.38 -3.75
C SER A 161 -3.65 20.51 -3.85
N SER A 162 -2.98 21.30 -3.02
CA SER A 162 -1.51 21.47 -3.13
C SER A 162 -0.71 20.44 -2.35
N ASP A 163 -1.13 20.11 -1.13
CA ASP A 163 -0.42 19.17 -0.28
C ASP A 163 -0.62 17.71 -0.72
N ALA A 164 -1.78 17.42 -1.30
CA ALA A 164 -2.09 16.11 -1.87
C ALA A 164 -1.23 15.75 -3.05
N MET A 165 -1.06 16.67 -3.99
CA MET A 165 -0.23 16.45 -5.16
C MET A 165 1.25 16.28 -4.76
N GLN A 166 1.67 16.97 -3.68
CA GLN A 166 3.01 16.84 -3.14
C GLN A 166 3.23 15.49 -2.43
N ASN A 167 2.24 15.00 -1.68
CA ASN A 167 2.28 13.69 -1.03
C ASN A 167 2.25 12.55 -2.07
N GLN A 168 1.42 12.65 -3.10
CA GLN A 168 1.40 11.70 -4.20
C GLN A 168 2.76 11.61 -4.89
N LEU A 169 3.36 12.75 -5.24
CA LEU A 169 4.67 12.79 -5.85
C LEU A 169 5.74 12.14 -4.94
N ALA A 170 5.64 12.36 -3.63
CA ALA A 170 6.54 11.73 -2.67
C ALA A 170 6.40 10.20 -2.70
N ASP A 171 5.18 9.68 -2.63
CA ASP A 171 4.90 8.24 -2.66
C ASP A 171 5.36 7.59 -3.96
N GLU A 172 5.12 8.24 -5.10
CA GLU A 172 5.61 7.80 -6.40
C GLU A 172 7.15 7.78 -6.46
N CYS A 173 7.82 8.80 -5.88
CA CYS A 173 9.29 8.83 -5.77
C CYS A 173 9.82 7.70 -4.91
N LEU A 174 9.23 7.48 -3.73
CA LEU A 174 9.66 6.43 -2.79
C LEU A 174 9.49 5.05 -3.42
N TYR A 175 8.35 4.80 -4.06
CA TYR A 175 8.11 3.55 -4.78
C TYR A 175 9.13 3.34 -5.91
N ALA A 176 9.39 4.36 -6.71
CA ALA A 176 10.34 4.28 -7.81
C ALA A 176 11.77 4.02 -7.32
N ILE A 177 12.18 4.59 -6.18
CA ILE A 177 13.47 4.33 -5.55
C ILE A 177 13.55 2.89 -5.03
N GLN A 178 12.52 2.42 -4.32
CA GLN A 178 12.47 1.05 -3.80
C GLN A 178 12.49 0.01 -4.92
N SER A 179 11.68 0.18 -5.96
CA SER A 179 11.61 -0.75 -7.08
C SER A 179 12.87 -0.72 -7.94
N GLY A 180 13.52 0.45 -8.06
CA GLY A 180 14.73 0.65 -8.86
C GLY A 180 16.04 0.37 -8.10
N CYS A 181 16.04 0.21 -6.77
CA CYS A 181 17.26 0.13 -5.97
C CYS A 181 18.20 -1.02 -6.34
N GLY A 182 17.66 -2.11 -6.88
CA GLY A 182 18.43 -3.27 -7.36
C GLY A 182 19.10 -3.07 -8.73
N ASP A 183 18.72 -2.05 -9.46
CA ASP A 183 19.34 -1.69 -10.73
C ASP A 183 20.58 -0.82 -10.51
N CYS A 184 21.72 -1.25 -11.02
CA CYS A 184 22.99 -0.53 -10.90
C CYS A 184 23.04 0.77 -11.74
N ASP A 185 22.11 0.95 -12.67
CA ASP A 185 21.99 2.15 -13.51
C ASP A 185 20.98 3.14 -12.95
N PHE A 186 20.14 2.72 -12.01
CA PHE A 186 19.16 3.59 -11.38
C PHE A 186 19.82 4.73 -10.61
N ASN A 187 19.44 5.95 -10.93
CA ASN A 187 19.86 7.17 -10.27
C ASN A 187 18.73 8.20 -10.20
N ILE A 188 18.88 9.19 -9.33
CA ILE A 188 17.86 10.20 -9.04
C ILE A 188 17.66 11.17 -10.23
N GLU A 189 18.67 11.36 -11.07
CA GLU A 189 18.59 12.17 -12.29
C GLU A 189 17.61 11.54 -13.29
N GLN A 190 17.78 10.26 -13.57
CA GLN A 190 16.86 9.52 -14.48
C GLN A 190 15.44 9.45 -13.90
N LEU A 191 15.31 9.34 -12.57
CA LEU A 191 13.99 9.41 -11.94
C LEU A 191 13.33 10.77 -12.19
N ALA A 192 14.06 11.88 -12.04
CA ALA A 192 13.57 13.22 -12.27
C ALA A 192 13.11 13.43 -13.73
N GLU A 193 13.91 12.95 -14.69
CA GLU A 193 13.57 12.99 -16.12
C GLU A 193 12.30 12.18 -16.42
N ARG A 194 12.21 10.96 -15.91
CA ARG A 194 11.05 10.07 -16.10
C ARG A 194 9.76 10.66 -15.54
N MET A 195 9.85 11.29 -14.37
CA MET A 195 8.71 11.93 -13.70
C MET A 195 8.44 13.34 -14.23
N LYS A 196 9.28 13.86 -15.13
CA LYS A 196 9.19 15.21 -15.70
C LYS A 196 9.15 16.33 -14.63
N VAL A 197 9.92 16.14 -13.57
CA VAL A 197 10.05 17.10 -12.47
C VAL A 197 11.53 17.48 -12.24
N HIS A 198 11.77 18.62 -11.59
CA HIS A 198 13.14 19.02 -11.24
C HIS A 198 13.64 18.20 -10.04
N ARG A 199 14.96 17.90 -9.99
CA ARG A 199 15.60 17.17 -8.86
C ARG A 199 15.29 17.75 -7.48
N SER A 200 15.22 19.07 -7.38
CA SER A 200 14.86 19.73 -6.11
C SER A 200 13.45 19.40 -5.64
N THR A 201 12.55 19.13 -6.56
CA THR A 201 11.17 18.71 -6.26
C THR A 201 11.17 17.31 -5.66
N ILE A 202 11.90 16.35 -6.27
CA ILE A 202 12.08 14.98 -5.71
C ILE A 202 12.74 15.07 -4.34
N ARG A 203 13.82 15.87 -4.21
CA ARG A 203 14.51 16.02 -2.94
C ARG A 203 13.58 16.53 -1.84
N ARG A 204 12.78 17.56 -2.11
CA ARG A 204 11.82 18.10 -1.15
C ARG A 204 10.74 17.08 -0.80
N ALA A 205 10.17 16.38 -1.77
CA ALA A 205 9.14 15.39 -1.57
C ALA A 205 9.63 14.24 -0.68
N VAL A 206 10.77 13.62 -1.00
CA VAL A 206 11.34 12.50 -0.24
C VAL A 206 11.78 12.97 1.16
N LEU A 207 12.43 14.13 1.27
CA LEU A 207 12.90 14.66 2.56
C LEU A 207 11.75 14.98 3.52
N CYS A 208 10.66 15.59 3.03
CA CYS A 208 9.48 15.88 3.85
C CYS A 208 8.81 14.62 4.38
N THR A 209 8.81 13.54 3.59
CA THR A 209 8.10 12.30 3.95
C THR A 209 8.96 11.36 4.80
N THR A 210 10.27 11.27 4.54
CA THR A 210 11.15 10.27 5.18
C THR A 210 12.16 10.87 6.16
N GLY A 211 12.36 12.19 6.14
CA GLY A 211 13.46 12.86 6.85
C GLY A 211 14.84 12.62 6.21
N LYS A 212 14.91 11.96 5.05
CA LYS A 212 16.15 11.57 4.35
C LYS A 212 16.19 12.18 2.96
N THR A 213 17.38 12.42 2.44
CA THR A 213 17.55 12.77 1.02
C THR A 213 17.24 11.55 0.15
N PRO A 214 16.88 11.72 -1.14
CA PRO A 214 16.65 10.60 -2.06
C PRO A 214 17.83 9.63 -2.19
N ILE A 215 19.06 10.15 -2.07
CA ILE A 215 20.28 9.33 -2.11
C ILE A 215 20.42 8.48 -0.85
N GLU A 216 20.20 9.07 0.32
CA GLU A 216 20.23 8.34 1.60
C GLU A 216 19.15 7.27 1.64
N TYR A 217 17.97 7.58 1.14
CA TYR A 217 16.88 6.61 1.05
C TYR A 217 17.18 5.47 0.06
N LEU A 218 17.79 5.77 -1.11
CA LEU A 218 18.27 4.75 -2.05
C LEU A 218 19.35 3.86 -1.44
N GLU A 219 20.30 4.43 -0.69
CA GLU A 219 21.32 3.66 0.01
C GLU A 219 20.72 2.73 1.06
N GLU A 220 19.70 3.18 1.78
CA GLU A 220 18.97 2.36 2.75
C GLU A 220 18.25 1.18 2.08
N CYS A 221 17.52 1.42 1.00
CA CYS A 221 16.86 0.36 0.23
C CYS A 221 17.87 -0.67 -0.31
N ARG A 222 19.02 -0.20 -0.81
CA ARG A 222 20.12 -1.08 -1.24
C ARG A 222 20.72 -1.90 -0.10
N MET A 223 20.82 -1.30 1.09
CA MET A 223 21.32 -1.99 2.29
C MET A 223 20.35 -3.09 2.72
N GLU A 224 19.07 -2.78 2.86
CA GLU A 224 18.03 -3.76 3.21
C GLU A 224 18.04 -4.93 2.24
N ARG A 225 18.06 -4.64 0.94
CA ARG A 225 18.11 -5.66 -0.11
C ARG A 225 19.38 -6.52 -0.03
N ALA A 226 20.54 -5.89 0.20
CA ALA A 226 21.80 -6.61 0.34
C ALA A 226 21.82 -7.54 1.54
N LEU A 227 21.32 -7.06 2.69
CA LEU A 227 21.22 -7.85 3.92
C LEU A 227 20.23 -9.00 3.74
N ASP A 228 19.09 -8.77 3.11
CA ASP A 228 18.11 -9.83 2.81
C ASP A 228 18.73 -10.92 1.93
N LEU A 229 19.40 -10.56 0.83
CA LEU A 229 20.06 -11.52 -0.05
C LEU A 229 21.22 -12.26 0.63
N LEU A 230 22.00 -11.59 1.47
CA LEU A 230 23.10 -12.24 2.22
C LEU A 230 22.59 -13.24 3.23
N LYS A 231 21.48 -12.95 3.88
CA LYS A 231 20.87 -13.74 4.94
C LYS A 231 20.05 -14.92 4.43
N ASN A 232 19.22 -14.65 3.43
CA ASN A 232 18.19 -15.59 2.99
C ASN A 232 18.59 -16.40 1.75
N THR A 233 19.81 -16.20 1.21
CA THR A 233 20.25 -16.91 0.00
C THR A 233 21.72 -17.35 0.08
N SER A 234 22.07 -18.40 -0.67
CA SER A 234 23.45 -18.86 -0.87
C SER A 234 24.11 -18.23 -2.12
N LEU A 235 23.53 -17.16 -2.68
CA LEU A 235 24.05 -16.53 -3.90
C LEU A 235 25.50 -16.06 -3.75
N PRO A 236 26.35 -16.16 -4.79
CA PRO A 236 27.69 -15.61 -4.78
C PRO A 236 27.69 -14.11 -4.45
N ILE A 237 28.70 -13.62 -3.76
CA ILE A 237 28.78 -12.21 -3.31
C ILE A 237 28.74 -11.22 -4.50
N ASN A 238 29.31 -11.58 -5.65
CA ASN A 238 29.21 -10.77 -6.86
C ASN A 238 27.77 -10.66 -7.39
N THR A 239 26.99 -11.73 -7.29
CA THR A 239 25.56 -11.74 -7.65
C THR A 239 24.76 -10.89 -6.68
N VAL A 240 25.01 -11.03 -5.38
CA VAL A 240 24.39 -10.18 -4.34
C VAL A 240 24.70 -8.69 -4.60
N ALA A 241 25.96 -8.36 -4.89
CA ALA A 241 26.36 -6.99 -5.22
C ALA A 241 25.55 -6.45 -6.42
N CYS A 242 25.49 -7.22 -7.52
CA CYS A 242 24.76 -6.84 -8.72
C CYS A 242 23.27 -6.62 -8.43
N TRP A 243 22.63 -7.55 -7.75
CA TRP A 243 21.18 -7.48 -7.43
C TRP A 243 20.82 -6.44 -6.38
N SER A 244 21.84 -5.94 -5.66
CA SER A 244 21.70 -4.82 -4.72
C SER A 244 22.06 -3.47 -5.35
N GLY A 245 22.20 -3.39 -6.69
CA GLY A 245 22.43 -2.15 -7.41
C GLY A 245 23.89 -1.69 -7.45
N PHE A 246 24.86 -2.61 -7.34
CA PHE A 246 26.29 -2.28 -7.39
C PHE A 246 26.96 -2.94 -8.60
N ARG A 247 27.55 -2.13 -9.49
CA ARG A 247 28.30 -2.64 -10.67
C ARG A 247 29.61 -3.35 -10.31
N ARG A 248 30.24 -2.97 -9.18
CA ARG A 248 31.57 -3.46 -8.78
C ARG A 248 31.53 -4.11 -7.42
N THR A 249 31.77 -5.42 -7.36
CA THR A 249 31.80 -6.21 -6.12
C THR A 249 32.75 -5.66 -5.07
N ASN A 250 33.94 -5.19 -5.48
CA ASN A 250 34.92 -4.61 -4.54
C ASN A 250 34.42 -3.32 -3.86
N TYR A 251 33.64 -2.50 -4.61
CA TYR A 251 33.02 -1.32 -4.04
C TYR A 251 31.90 -1.72 -3.06
N PHE A 252 31.06 -2.67 -3.44
CA PHE A 252 30.00 -3.22 -2.59
C PHE A 252 30.58 -3.76 -1.26
N CYS A 253 31.63 -4.57 -1.31
CA CYS A 253 32.23 -5.13 -0.09
C CYS A 253 32.75 -4.05 0.86
N ARG A 254 33.43 -3.02 0.32
CA ARG A 254 33.89 -1.89 1.11
C ARG A 254 32.74 -1.08 1.70
N TRP A 255 31.70 -0.83 0.90
CA TRP A 255 30.52 -0.08 1.32
C TRP A 255 29.76 -0.80 2.43
N ILE A 256 29.50 -2.11 2.30
CA ILE A 256 28.87 -2.94 3.35
C ILE A 256 29.70 -2.86 4.65
N ARG A 257 31.03 -3.07 4.54
CA ARG A 257 31.91 -3.04 5.72
C ARG A 257 31.92 -1.67 6.41
N MET A 258 31.91 -0.60 5.64
CA MET A 258 31.84 0.76 6.17
C MET A 258 30.54 1.04 6.93
N LYS A 259 29.41 0.54 6.41
CA LYS A 259 28.07 0.77 6.99
C LYS A 259 27.73 -0.16 8.15
N THR A 260 28.25 -1.41 8.16
CA THR A 260 27.85 -2.45 9.14
C THR A 260 29.01 -2.85 10.08
N GLY A 261 30.23 -2.48 9.78
CA GLY A 261 31.43 -2.95 10.48
C GLY A 261 31.92 -4.35 10.02
N HIS A 262 31.14 -5.08 9.26
CA HIS A 262 31.41 -6.46 8.86
C HIS A 262 31.48 -6.60 7.32
N SER A 263 32.27 -7.58 6.85
CA SER A 263 32.26 -7.95 5.44
C SER A 263 30.98 -8.72 5.07
N PRO A 264 30.58 -8.75 3.79
CA PRO A 264 29.45 -9.58 3.34
C PRO A 264 29.54 -11.06 3.74
N ALA A 265 30.75 -11.61 3.72
CA ALA A 265 30.98 -13.01 4.13
C ALA A 265 30.76 -13.22 5.62
N GLU A 266 31.25 -12.30 6.46
CA GLU A 266 31.03 -12.32 7.91
C GLU A 266 29.54 -12.18 8.26
N LEU A 267 28.81 -11.27 7.61
CA LEU A 267 27.36 -11.10 7.80
C LEU A 267 26.58 -12.36 7.47
N ARG A 268 26.98 -13.06 6.39
CA ARG A 268 26.38 -14.36 6.03
C ARG A 268 26.66 -15.45 7.05
N ALA A 269 27.90 -15.52 7.57
CA ALA A 269 28.31 -16.53 8.52
C ALA A 269 27.67 -16.35 9.91
N GLN A 270 27.38 -15.14 10.34
CA GLN A 270 26.77 -14.86 11.64
C GLN A 270 25.38 -15.49 11.82
N GLU A 271 24.61 -15.70 10.74
CA GLU A 271 23.30 -16.33 10.82
C GLU A 271 23.32 -17.85 10.68
N THR A 272 24.36 -18.43 10.06
CA THR A 272 24.51 -19.90 9.98
C THR A 272 24.78 -20.52 11.36
N LEU A 273 25.11 -19.71 12.38
CA LEU A 273 25.37 -20.16 13.76
C LEU A 273 24.14 -20.11 14.69
N ILE A 274 22.97 -19.66 14.18
CA ILE A 274 21.73 -19.50 14.98
C ILE A 274 20.67 -20.56 14.61
N HIS A 275 20.97 -21.41 13.66
CA HIS A 275 20.18 -22.58 13.27
C HIS A 275 21.03 -23.83 13.43
#